data_2295eaa7bb3dd45d3112470ae9eba34e
#
_entry.id   2295eaa7bb3dd45d3112470ae9eba34e
#
_cell.length_a   1.000
_cell.length_b   1.000
_cell.length_c   1.000
_cell.angle_alpha   90.00
_cell.angle_beta   90.00
_cell.angle_gamma   90.00
#
_symmetry.space_group_name_H-M   'P 1'
#
loop_
_entity.id
_entity.type
_entity.pdbx_description
1 polymer ?
#
loop_
_entity_poly.entity_id
_entity_poly.type
_entity_poly.pdbx_seq_one_letter_code
_entity_poly.pdbx_strand_id
1 'polypeptide(L)'
;MTEDTVVLDATAARPLPDDLIPAPARQSTPGLSPPELSRPGLSIVIPVYRGAATIGHLVQALSVLRPVGGLEIVLVNDGSPDDSAEVCRRLVATTAVPLVYIEHARNYGEHNAVMTGLRHARGAYVITMDDDLQNPPEEAVRLYDHARLGGWDVVYTRYAKKQHAGWRNLGSRFANAVADHLLDKPAGLYLSSFRCMSSLVVRSVTRYEGPYPYIDGLIMQVTQRIYSMEVPHLPRAEGDSNYNLRRLVRLWLNLATSFSLLPLRIAVFAGVAMAALGAIGAAMTIVEALFLHDTPSGWASTMTVILLVSGVQSMILGVLGEYVGRIFLSANGKPQGLVRDMARNEAAERGDA
;
A
#
# COMPACT_ATOMS: atom_id res chain seq x y z
N MET A 1 -20.25 -44.62 28.56
CA MET A 1 -20.69 -43.30 28.08
C MET A 1 -19.44 -42.62 27.59
N THR A 2 -19.20 -42.72 26.31
CA THR A 2 -18.00 -42.23 25.59
C THR A 2 -18.40 -40.95 24.88
N GLU A 3 -17.73 -39.82 25.25
CA GLU A 3 -17.87 -38.55 24.54
C GLU A 3 -17.00 -38.57 23.28
N ASP A 4 -17.67 -38.56 22.11
CA ASP A 4 -17.02 -38.37 20.82
C ASP A 4 -16.71 -36.90 20.61
N THR A 5 -15.41 -36.56 20.66
CA THR A 5 -14.91 -35.27 20.29
C THR A 5 -14.75 -35.20 18.76
N VAL A 6 -15.67 -34.52 18.09
CA VAL A 6 -15.58 -34.22 16.65
C VAL A 6 -14.48 -33.20 16.40
N VAL A 7 -13.35 -33.62 15.86
CA VAL A 7 -12.31 -32.79 15.33
C VAL A 7 -12.74 -32.27 13.95
N LEU A 8 -13.10 -31.01 13.87
CA LEU A 8 -13.35 -30.34 12.57
C LEU A 8 -11.99 -30.05 11.87
N ASP A 9 -11.76 -30.85 10.83
CA ASP A 9 -10.63 -30.72 9.92
C ASP A 9 -10.82 -29.49 9.02
N ALA A 10 -10.06 -28.40 9.30
CA ALA A 10 -10.06 -27.17 8.55
C ALA A 10 -9.04 -27.23 7.42
N THR A 11 -9.19 -28.17 6.48
CA THR A 11 -8.37 -28.24 5.28
C THR A 11 -9.19 -28.11 4.01
N ALA A 12 -8.75 -27.18 3.14
CA ALA A 12 -9.13 -27.00 1.74
C ALA A 12 -10.46 -26.28 1.45
N ALA A 13 -10.41 -24.95 1.45
CA ALA A 13 -11.30 -24.19 0.59
C ALA A 13 -10.94 -24.50 -0.88
N ARG A 14 -11.75 -25.33 -1.54
CA ARG A 14 -11.70 -25.54 -2.99
C ARG A 14 -12.06 -24.24 -3.69
N PRO A 15 -11.38 -23.84 -4.79
CA PRO A 15 -11.86 -22.77 -5.64
C PRO A 15 -13.25 -23.16 -6.19
N LEU A 16 -14.20 -22.21 -6.10
CA LEU A 16 -15.52 -22.35 -6.69
C LEU A 16 -15.40 -22.52 -8.22
N PRO A 17 -16.20 -23.39 -8.84
CA PRO A 17 -16.25 -23.52 -10.28
C PRO A 17 -16.73 -22.22 -10.94
N ASP A 18 -16.21 -21.89 -12.12
CA ASP A 18 -16.45 -20.65 -12.86
C ASP A 18 -17.92 -20.43 -13.29
N ASP A 19 -18.76 -21.42 -13.18
CA ASP A 19 -20.16 -21.46 -13.59
C ASP A 19 -21.17 -21.00 -12.52
N LEU A 20 -20.72 -20.65 -11.31
CA LEU A 20 -21.55 -20.17 -10.19
C LEU A 20 -21.49 -18.64 -9.96
N ILE A 21 -21.18 -17.85 -10.98
CA ILE A 21 -21.24 -16.39 -10.87
C ILE A 21 -22.69 -15.96 -11.13
N PRO A 22 -23.48 -15.53 -10.13
CA PRO A 22 -24.80 -14.96 -10.40
C PRO A 22 -24.61 -13.64 -11.15
N ALA A 23 -25.27 -13.49 -12.29
CA ALA A 23 -25.29 -12.25 -13.04
C ALA A 23 -25.74 -11.09 -12.13
N PRO A 24 -25.03 -9.97 -12.09
CA PRO A 24 -25.41 -8.83 -11.26
C PRO A 24 -26.76 -8.27 -11.70
N ALA A 25 -27.67 -8.12 -10.74
CA ALA A 25 -28.95 -7.43 -10.96
C ALA A 25 -28.67 -6.01 -11.49
N ARG A 26 -29.19 -5.71 -12.67
CA ARG A 26 -29.14 -4.36 -13.26
C ARG A 26 -29.92 -3.41 -12.35
N GLN A 27 -29.21 -2.67 -11.51
CA GLN A 27 -29.76 -1.47 -10.88
C GLN A 27 -29.72 -0.34 -11.90
N SER A 28 -30.88 0.18 -12.26
CA SER A 28 -31.06 1.36 -13.09
C SER A 28 -30.37 2.57 -12.44
N THR A 29 -29.32 3.07 -13.04
CA THR A 29 -28.60 4.29 -12.66
C THR A 29 -29.42 5.54 -13.02
N PRO A 30 -29.59 6.51 -12.11
CA PRO A 30 -30.17 7.81 -12.45
C PRO A 30 -29.21 8.63 -13.32
N GLY A 31 -29.75 9.17 -14.42
CA GLY A 31 -29.27 10.30 -15.21
C GLY A 31 -27.76 10.53 -15.35
N LEU A 32 -27.14 9.92 -16.35
CA LEU A 32 -25.80 10.27 -16.81
C LEU A 32 -25.84 11.61 -17.57
N SER A 33 -25.07 12.58 -17.07
CA SER A 33 -24.79 13.83 -17.80
C SER A 33 -23.84 13.56 -18.97
N PRO A 34 -24.01 14.14 -20.18
CA PRO A 34 -23.06 13.97 -21.27
C PRO A 34 -21.86 14.95 -21.12
N PRO A 35 -20.61 14.60 -21.55
CA PRO A 35 -20.17 13.55 -22.47
C PRO A 35 -19.11 12.59 -21.89
N GLU A 36 -19.48 11.36 -21.61
CA GLU A 36 -18.52 10.29 -21.23
C GLU A 36 -17.83 9.61 -22.43
N LEU A 37 -18.01 10.11 -23.64
CA LEU A 37 -17.57 9.47 -24.88
C LEU A 37 -16.07 9.59 -25.21
N SER A 38 -15.28 10.28 -24.37
CA SER A 38 -13.84 10.49 -24.62
C SER A 38 -12.88 9.85 -23.62
N ARG A 39 -13.37 9.14 -22.60
CA ARG A 39 -12.48 8.55 -21.58
C ARG A 39 -11.95 7.21 -22.03
N PRO A 40 -10.63 6.95 -21.89
CA PRO A 40 -10.07 5.64 -22.18
C PRO A 40 -10.67 4.57 -21.24
N GLY A 41 -10.82 3.33 -21.76
CA GLY A 41 -11.25 2.20 -20.94
C GLY A 41 -10.23 1.88 -19.85
N LEU A 42 -8.94 1.99 -20.19
CA LEU A 42 -7.82 1.64 -19.33
C LEU A 42 -6.74 2.73 -19.34
N SER A 43 -6.29 3.15 -18.15
CA SER A 43 -5.01 3.86 -17.96
C SER A 43 -4.00 2.96 -17.28
N ILE A 44 -2.73 3.01 -17.72
CA ILE A 44 -1.62 2.31 -17.06
C ILE A 44 -0.68 3.37 -16.48
N VAL A 45 -0.53 3.39 -15.16
CA VAL A 45 0.35 4.30 -14.43
C VAL A 45 1.65 3.59 -14.08
N ILE A 46 2.76 4.16 -14.50
CA ILE A 46 4.10 3.60 -14.34
C ILE A 46 4.99 4.62 -13.63
N PRO A 47 5.35 4.39 -12.36
CA PRO A 47 6.40 5.16 -11.70
C PRO A 47 7.75 4.76 -12.29
N VAL A 48 8.59 5.73 -12.62
CA VAL A 48 9.91 5.54 -13.24
C VAL A 48 10.99 6.08 -12.32
N TYR A 49 11.91 5.22 -11.90
CA TYR A 49 13.11 5.64 -11.17
C TYR A 49 14.31 4.76 -11.53
N ARG A 50 15.30 5.34 -12.25
CA ARG A 50 16.42 4.64 -12.85
C ARG A 50 15.97 3.58 -13.87
N GLY A 51 14.95 3.93 -14.65
CA GLY A 51 14.31 3.05 -15.63
C GLY A 51 14.74 3.31 -17.07
N ALA A 52 15.83 4.05 -17.33
CA ALA A 52 16.24 4.40 -18.68
C ALA A 52 16.42 3.19 -19.62
N ALA A 53 16.88 2.06 -19.08
CA ALA A 53 17.10 0.83 -19.84
C ALA A 53 15.80 0.05 -20.15
N THR A 54 14.77 0.17 -19.32
CA THR A 54 13.57 -0.71 -19.36
C THR A 54 12.33 -0.01 -19.87
N ILE A 55 12.13 1.27 -19.55
CA ILE A 55 10.87 1.97 -19.80
C ILE A 55 10.52 2.06 -21.30
N GLY A 56 11.52 2.19 -22.18
CA GLY A 56 11.30 2.21 -23.63
C GLY A 56 10.68 0.91 -24.14
N HIS A 57 11.23 -0.23 -23.71
CA HIS A 57 10.75 -1.56 -24.08
C HIS A 57 9.34 -1.81 -23.51
N LEU A 58 9.08 -1.40 -22.26
CA LEU A 58 7.78 -1.54 -21.63
C LEU A 58 6.70 -0.75 -22.37
N VAL A 59 6.93 0.53 -22.66
CA VAL A 59 5.98 1.36 -23.39
C VAL A 59 5.72 0.83 -24.79
N GLN A 60 6.74 0.35 -25.49
CA GLN A 60 6.59 -0.26 -26.80
C GLN A 60 5.68 -1.51 -26.73
N ALA A 61 5.91 -2.40 -25.75
CA ALA A 61 5.10 -3.60 -25.56
C ALA A 61 3.65 -3.27 -25.15
N LEU A 62 3.43 -2.26 -24.32
CA LEU A 62 2.10 -1.78 -23.97
C LEU A 62 1.37 -1.13 -25.14
N SER A 63 2.08 -0.42 -26.01
CA SER A 63 1.50 0.33 -27.13
C SER A 63 0.83 -0.54 -28.21
N VAL A 64 1.14 -1.84 -28.24
CA VAL A 64 0.48 -2.80 -29.17
C VAL A 64 -0.81 -3.38 -28.60
N LEU A 65 -1.06 -3.22 -27.30
CA LEU A 65 -2.26 -3.73 -26.63
C LEU A 65 -3.51 -2.95 -27.08
N ARG A 66 -4.65 -3.64 -27.12
CA ARG A 66 -5.94 -3.08 -27.57
C ARG A 66 -7.05 -3.42 -26.56
N PRO A 67 -7.00 -2.86 -25.33
CA PRO A 67 -8.10 -3.05 -24.38
C PRO A 67 -9.38 -2.40 -24.87
N VAL A 68 -10.52 -2.93 -24.46
CA VAL A 68 -11.83 -2.36 -24.77
C VAL A 68 -11.93 -0.93 -24.23
N GLY A 69 -12.33 0.02 -25.07
CA GLY A 69 -12.42 1.43 -24.72
C GLY A 69 -11.11 2.21 -24.86
N GLY A 70 -10.03 1.57 -25.33
CA GLY A 70 -8.74 2.23 -25.58
C GLY A 70 -7.82 2.24 -24.36
N LEU A 71 -6.57 2.62 -24.62
CA LEU A 71 -5.46 2.64 -23.67
C LEU A 71 -4.89 4.05 -23.52
N GLU A 72 -4.56 4.43 -22.30
CA GLU A 72 -3.73 5.58 -21.95
C GLU A 72 -2.54 5.12 -21.11
N ILE A 73 -1.37 5.71 -21.30
CA ILE A 73 -0.17 5.44 -20.51
C ILE A 73 0.22 6.73 -19.77
N VAL A 74 0.46 6.62 -18.46
CA VAL A 74 0.90 7.73 -17.61
C VAL A 74 2.25 7.37 -17.01
N LEU A 75 3.31 8.04 -17.42
CA LEU A 75 4.67 7.87 -16.92
C LEU A 75 4.97 8.95 -15.89
N VAL A 76 5.44 8.56 -14.70
CA VAL A 76 5.84 9.50 -13.66
C VAL A 76 7.30 9.28 -13.29
N ASN A 77 8.18 10.13 -13.82
CA ASN A 77 9.60 10.13 -13.47
C ASN A 77 9.80 10.77 -12.09
N ASP A 78 10.17 9.96 -11.11
CA ASP A 78 10.36 10.39 -9.72
C ASP A 78 11.77 10.96 -9.48
N GLY A 79 12.16 11.95 -10.30
CA GLY A 79 13.45 12.61 -10.18
C GLY A 79 14.63 11.65 -10.36
N SER A 80 14.59 10.82 -11.40
CA SER A 80 15.67 9.89 -11.73
C SER A 80 16.98 10.61 -12.00
N PRO A 81 18.12 10.08 -11.50
CA PRO A 81 19.44 10.66 -11.74
C PRO A 81 20.08 10.22 -13.06
N ASP A 82 19.46 9.26 -13.77
CA ASP A 82 19.89 8.73 -15.07
C ASP A 82 19.11 9.38 -16.23
N ASP A 83 19.26 8.86 -17.45
CA ASP A 83 18.66 9.39 -18.68
C ASP A 83 17.14 9.06 -18.80
N SER A 84 16.49 8.57 -17.73
CA SER A 84 15.06 8.21 -17.75
C SER A 84 14.18 9.36 -18.23
N ALA A 85 14.49 10.61 -17.83
CA ALA A 85 13.74 11.80 -18.23
C ALA A 85 13.78 12.00 -19.76
N GLU A 86 14.96 11.87 -20.37
CA GLU A 86 15.14 12.01 -21.82
C GLU A 86 14.43 10.89 -22.59
N VAL A 87 14.56 9.64 -22.10
CA VAL A 87 13.87 8.48 -22.70
C VAL A 87 12.36 8.70 -22.67
N CYS A 88 11.79 9.10 -21.53
CA CYS A 88 10.34 9.34 -21.40
C CYS A 88 9.86 10.47 -22.31
N ARG A 89 10.61 11.58 -22.45
CA ARG A 89 10.25 12.68 -23.38
C ARG A 89 10.27 12.23 -24.83
N ARG A 90 11.23 11.39 -25.23
CA ARG A 90 11.24 10.80 -26.58
C ARG A 90 10.03 9.90 -26.84
N LEU A 91 9.60 9.13 -25.83
CA LEU A 91 8.41 8.30 -25.92
C LEU A 91 7.14 9.12 -26.15
N VAL A 92 7.00 10.30 -25.52
CA VAL A 92 5.89 11.23 -25.80
C VAL A 92 5.83 11.58 -27.28
N ALA A 93 6.96 11.86 -27.91
CA ALA A 93 7.01 12.27 -29.32
C ALA A 93 6.79 11.12 -30.31
N THR A 94 7.08 9.87 -29.92
CA THR A 94 7.12 8.73 -30.84
C THR A 94 5.96 7.74 -30.67
N THR A 95 5.26 7.77 -29.53
CA THR A 95 4.20 6.81 -29.22
C THR A 95 2.87 7.25 -29.82
N ALA A 96 2.18 6.33 -30.50
CA ALA A 96 0.85 6.59 -31.09
C ALA A 96 -0.31 6.44 -30.10
N VAL A 97 -0.10 5.78 -28.95
CA VAL A 97 -1.09 5.64 -27.89
C VAL A 97 -1.09 6.91 -27.02
N PRO A 98 -2.25 7.38 -26.52
CA PRO A 98 -2.29 8.47 -25.56
C PRO A 98 -1.27 8.29 -24.42
N LEU A 99 -0.30 9.22 -24.32
CA LEU A 99 0.78 9.15 -23.34
C LEU A 99 0.96 10.49 -22.66
N VAL A 100 0.96 10.44 -21.33
CA VAL A 100 1.24 11.57 -20.46
C VAL A 100 2.55 11.28 -19.71
N TYR A 101 3.51 12.20 -19.81
CA TYR A 101 4.75 12.19 -19.06
C TYR A 101 4.71 13.28 -17.99
N ILE A 102 5.09 12.92 -16.76
CA ILE A 102 5.15 13.81 -15.61
C ILE A 102 6.53 13.66 -14.98
N GLU A 103 7.20 14.80 -14.70
CA GLU A 103 8.49 14.81 -14.03
C GLU A 103 8.37 15.45 -12.67
N HIS A 104 8.81 14.76 -11.62
CA HIS A 104 8.94 15.31 -10.30
C HIS A 104 10.22 16.16 -10.16
N ALA A 105 10.16 17.21 -9.36
CA ALA A 105 11.31 18.08 -9.09
C ALA A 105 12.47 17.37 -8.37
N ARG A 106 12.19 16.25 -7.68
CA ARG A 106 13.14 15.37 -7.01
C ARG A 106 12.50 14.01 -6.75
N ASN A 107 13.24 13.06 -6.20
CA ASN A 107 12.67 11.80 -5.71
C ASN A 107 11.80 12.04 -4.46
N TYR A 108 10.52 11.66 -4.56
CA TYR A 108 9.53 11.68 -3.49
C TYR A 108 9.15 10.29 -3.02
N GLY A 109 9.56 9.24 -3.75
CA GLY A 109 9.26 7.83 -3.49
C GLY A 109 8.12 7.29 -4.33
N GLU A 110 8.18 5.98 -4.61
CA GLU A 110 7.29 5.25 -5.50
C GLU A 110 5.79 5.53 -5.26
N HIS A 111 5.33 5.43 -4.01
CA HIS A 111 3.92 5.68 -3.70
C HIS A 111 3.46 7.10 -4.05
N ASN A 112 4.34 8.09 -3.89
CA ASN A 112 4.04 9.47 -4.28
C ASN A 112 4.01 9.63 -5.79
N ALA A 113 4.91 8.96 -6.52
CA ALA A 113 4.89 8.93 -7.98
C ALA A 113 3.60 8.28 -8.51
N VAL A 114 3.22 7.12 -7.94
CA VAL A 114 1.95 6.48 -8.28
C VAL A 114 0.76 7.39 -7.97
N MET A 115 0.70 8.05 -6.80
CA MET A 115 -0.36 9.00 -6.47
C MET A 115 -0.45 10.15 -7.49
N THR A 116 0.68 10.67 -7.93
CA THR A 116 0.72 11.69 -8.99
C THR A 116 0.15 11.13 -10.29
N GLY A 117 0.56 9.93 -10.70
CA GLY A 117 0.03 9.27 -11.89
C GLY A 117 -1.48 9.00 -11.82
N LEU A 118 -1.97 8.51 -10.68
CA LEU A 118 -3.39 8.26 -10.44
C LEU A 118 -4.25 9.53 -10.57
N ARG A 119 -3.73 10.70 -10.16
CA ARG A 119 -4.44 11.99 -10.32
C ARG A 119 -4.58 12.42 -11.78
N HIS A 120 -3.70 11.95 -12.66
CA HIS A 120 -3.69 12.30 -14.08
C HIS A 120 -4.29 11.21 -14.97
N ALA A 121 -4.53 10.00 -14.43
CA ALA A 121 -5.16 8.90 -15.14
C ALA A 121 -6.66 9.17 -15.36
N ARG A 122 -7.14 8.96 -16.60
CA ARG A 122 -8.52 9.26 -17.01
C ARG A 122 -9.35 8.00 -17.24
N GLY A 123 -8.73 6.83 -17.27
CA GLY A 123 -9.37 5.56 -17.56
C GLY A 123 -10.53 5.20 -16.63
N ALA A 124 -11.50 4.45 -17.18
CA ALA A 124 -12.56 3.85 -16.37
C ALA A 124 -11.97 2.88 -15.32
N TYR A 125 -10.87 2.24 -15.68
CA TYR A 125 -10.01 1.46 -14.81
C TYR A 125 -8.57 1.94 -14.92
N VAL A 126 -7.81 1.82 -13.82
CA VAL A 126 -6.41 2.22 -13.78
C VAL A 126 -5.58 1.06 -13.25
N ILE A 127 -4.55 0.70 -13.99
CA ILE A 127 -3.54 -0.28 -13.56
C ILE A 127 -2.30 0.48 -13.10
N THR A 128 -1.72 0.07 -11.96
CA THR A 128 -0.36 0.45 -11.57
C THR A 128 0.59 -0.67 -11.93
N MET A 129 1.76 -0.36 -12.48
CA MET A 129 2.74 -1.33 -12.97
C MET A 129 4.15 -0.77 -12.80
N ASP A 130 5.10 -1.61 -12.37
CA ASP A 130 6.51 -1.21 -12.24
C ASP A 130 7.20 -1.21 -13.62
N ASP A 131 8.30 -0.44 -13.74
CA ASP A 131 9.07 -0.27 -14.98
C ASP A 131 10.12 -1.36 -15.25
N ASP A 132 10.19 -2.42 -14.41
CA ASP A 132 11.26 -3.41 -14.38
C ASP A 132 11.03 -4.66 -15.25
N LEU A 133 9.96 -4.69 -16.04
CA LEU A 133 9.57 -5.78 -16.94
C LEU A 133 9.31 -7.14 -16.24
N GLN A 134 9.16 -7.17 -14.91
CA GLN A 134 8.83 -8.40 -14.20
C GLN A 134 7.38 -8.86 -14.43
N ASN A 135 6.50 -7.93 -14.77
CA ASN A 135 5.10 -8.21 -15.08
C ASN A 135 4.91 -8.19 -16.61
N PRO A 136 4.45 -9.31 -17.23
CA PRO A 136 4.20 -9.33 -18.66
C PRO A 136 3.13 -8.31 -19.05
N PRO A 137 3.36 -7.47 -20.09
CA PRO A 137 2.40 -6.45 -20.52
C PRO A 137 1.02 -7.00 -20.87
N GLU A 138 0.94 -8.22 -21.41
CA GLU A 138 -0.30 -8.90 -21.79
C GLU A 138 -1.22 -9.15 -20.60
N GLU A 139 -0.64 -9.37 -19.42
CA GLU A 139 -1.39 -9.56 -18.16
C GLU A 139 -2.16 -8.30 -17.77
N ALA A 140 -1.75 -7.12 -18.22
CA ALA A 140 -2.49 -5.88 -17.95
C ALA A 140 -3.89 -5.91 -18.59
N VAL A 141 -4.02 -6.40 -19.83
CA VAL A 141 -5.33 -6.53 -20.49
C VAL A 141 -6.18 -7.58 -19.79
N ARG A 142 -5.58 -8.73 -19.45
CA ARG A 142 -6.27 -9.81 -18.74
C ARG A 142 -6.78 -9.35 -17.36
N LEU A 143 -5.95 -8.59 -16.65
CA LEU A 143 -6.31 -8.01 -15.35
C LEU A 143 -7.45 -6.99 -15.47
N TYR A 144 -7.39 -6.12 -16.49
CA TYR A 144 -8.43 -5.17 -16.82
C TYR A 144 -9.76 -5.85 -17.17
N ASP A 145 -9.75 -6.83 -18.07
CA ASP A 145 -10.95 -7.54 -18.48
C ASP A 145 -11.59 -8.28 -17.30
N HIS A 146 -10.77 -8.90 -16.43
CA HIS A 146 -11.28 -9.55 -15.23
C HIS A 146 -11.95 -8.54 -14.27
N ALA A 147 -11.33 -7.38 -14.05
CA ALA A 147 -11.90 -6.32 -13.21
C ALA A 147 -13.22 -5.78 -13.78
N ARG A 148 -13.24 -5.49 -15.11
CA ARG A 148 -14.39 -4.92 -15.81
C ARG A 148 -15.56 -5.89 -15.87
N LEU A 149 -15.32 -7.14 -16.28
CA LEU A 149 -16.38 -8.15 -16.45
C LEU A 149 -16.95 -8.62 -15.12
N GLY A 150 -16.10 -8.75 -14.09
CA GLY A 150 -16.51 -9.13 -12.73
C GLY A 150 -17.08 -7.97 -11.92
N GLY A 151 -17.00 -6.73 -12.41
CA GLY A 151 -17.42 -5.52 -11.67
C GLY A 151 -16.64 -5.33 -10.38
N TRP A 152 -15.36 -5.75 -10.34
CA TRP A 152 -14.50 -5.59 -9.19
C TRP A 152 -14.00 -4.15 -9.06
N ASP A 153 -13.95 -3.67 -7.83
CA ASP A 153 -13.39 -2.36 -7.55
C ASP A 153 -11.87 -2.39 -7.59
N VAL A 154 -11.27 -3.49 -7.11
CA VAL A 154 -9.83 -3.73 -7.16
C VAL A 154 -9.53 -5.19 -7.47
N VAL A 155 -8.59 -5.42 -8.37
CA VAL A 155 -8.02 -6.74 -8.63
C VAL A 155 -6.51 -6.67 -8.40
N TYR A 156 -6.05 -7.38 -7.36
CA TYR A 156 -4.63 -7.57 -7.08
C TYR A 156 -4.08 -8.76 -7.84
N THR A 157 -2.82 -8.68 -8.20
CA THR A 157 -2.10 -9.85 -8.72
C THR A 157 -1.42 -10.61 -7.59
N ARG A 158 -1.34 -11.92 -7.71
CA ARG A 158 -0.49 -12.78 -6.89
C ARG A 158 0.42 -13.60 -7.80
N TYR A 159 1.61 -13.86 -7.33
CA TYR A 159 2.59 -14.66 -8.08
C TYR A 159 2.55 -16.12 -7.62
N ALA A 160 2.64 -17.07 -8.55
CA ALA A 160 2.80 -18.47 -8.23
C ALA A 160 4.04 -18.66 -7.33
N LYS A 161 3.92 -19.45 -6.27
CA LYS A 161 4.87 -19.56 -5.14
C LYS A 161 6.34 -19.62 -5.58
N LYS A 162 7.13 -18.62 -5.21
CA LYS A 162 8.59 -18.75 -5.16
C LYS A 162 8.97 -19.65 -3.97
N GLN A 163 9.68 -20.76 -4.25
CA GLN A 163 10.33 -21.56 -3.21
C GLN A 163 11.54 -20.78 -2.68
N HIS A 164 11.43 -20.20 -1.48
CA HIS A 164 12.57 -19.61 -0.77
C HIS A 164 12.73 -20.16 0.64
N ALA A 165 14.01 -20.22 1.10
CA ALA A 165 14.49 -20.85 2.33
C ALA A 165 13.66 -20.50 3.60
N GLY A 166 13.41 -21.54 4.44
CA GLY A 166 12.43 -21.57 5.52
C GLY A 166 12.54 -20.54 6.65
N TRP A 167 13.72 -19.97 6.96
CA TRP A 167 13.84 -19.04 8.11
C TRP A 167 13.41 -17.60 7.80
N ARG A 168 13.53 -17.16 6.54
CA ARG A 168 12.97 -15.88 6.07
C ARG A 168 11.44 -15.87 6.07
N ASN A 169 10.81 -17.04 6.05
CA ASN A 169 9.36 -17.18 6.08
C ASN A 169 8.76 -16.83 7.43
N LEU A 170 9.48 -17.00 8.55
CA LEU A 170 8.92 -16.70 9.88
C LEU A 170 8.77 -15.19 10.12
N GLY A 171 9.80 -14.41 9.79
CA GLY A 171 9.74 -12.94 9.86
C GLY A 171 8.72 -12.34 8.89
N SER A 172 8.63 -12.88 7.68
CA SER A 172 7.64 -12.48 6.68
C SER A 172 6.21 -12.85 7.09
N ARG A 173 5.99 -14.02 7.70
CA ARG A 173 4.69 -14.44 8.23
C ARG A 173 4.21 -13.55 9.37
N PHE A 174 5.10 -13.21 10.30
CA PHE A 174 4.78 -12.28 11.38
C PHE A 174 4.46 -10.87 10.84
N ALA A 175 5.29 -10.33 9.93
CA ALA A 175 5.06 -9.03 9.32
C ALA A 175 3.74 -9.00 8.53
N ASN A 176 3.41 -10.07 7.79
CA ASN A 176 2.13 -10.18 7.09
C ASN A 176 0.93 -10.31 8.04
N ALA A 177 1.03 -11.12 9.10
CA ALA A 177 -0.05 -11.27 10.07
C ALA A 177 -0.35 -9.95 10.80
N VAL A 178 0.69 -9.17 11.11
CA VAL A 178 0.53 -7.84 11.68
C VAL A 178 -0.06 -6.86 10.67
N ALA A 179 0.38 -6.87 9.40
CA ALA A 179 -0.20 -6.07 8.34
C ALA A 179 -1.67 -6.45 8.08
N ASP A 180 -2.01 -7.74 8.13
CA ASP A 180 -3.38 -8.23 7.97
C ASP A 180 -4.31 -7.65 9.06
N HIS A 181 -3.82 -7.60 10.31
CA HIS A 181 -4.59 -7.05 11.44
C HIS A 181 -4.63 -5.52 11.47
N LEU A 182 -3.57 -4.84 11.00
CA LEU A 182 -3.48 -3.37 11.01
C LEU A 182 -4.29 -2.70 9.89
N LEU A 183 -4.51 -3.42 8.77
CA LEU A 183 -5.11 -2.87 7.54
C LEU A 183 -6.54 -3.38 7.30
N ASP A 184 -7.13 -4.17 8.21
CA ASP A 184 -8.38 -4.91 7.96
C ASP A 184 -8.36 -5.66 6.62
N LYS A 185 -7.18 -6.18 6.24
CA LYS A 185 -6.93 -6.81 4.97
C LYS A 185 -7.58 -8.20 4.93
N PRO A 186 -8.27 -8.58 3.84
CA PRO A 186 -8.76 -9.94 3.67
C PRO A 186 -7.64 -10.97 3.84
N ALA A 187 -7.93 -12.05 4.59
CA ALA A 187 -6.94 -13.10 4.87
C ALA A 187 -6.39 -13.69 3.57
N GLY A 188 -5.06 -13.81 3.48
CA GLY A 188 -4.40 -14.39 2.32
C GLY A 188 -4.26 -13.47 1.10
N LEU A 189 -4.74 -12.24 1.13
CA LEU A 189 -4.54 -11.28 0.05
C LEU A 189 -3.07 -10.88 -0.04
N TYR A 190 -2.47 -11.04 -1.22
CA TYR A 190 -1.12 -10.54 -1.52
C TYR A 190 -1.23 -9.12 -2.08
N LEU A 191 -0.57 -8.15 -1.45
CA LEU A 191 -0.55 -6.76 -1.89
C LEU A 191 0.57 -6.58 -2.91
N SER A 192 0.21 -6.48 -4.18
CA SER A 192 1.13 -6.28 -5.29
C SER A 192 1.03 -4.84 -5.80
N SER A 193 2.16 -4.27 -6.26
CA SER A 193 2.18 -3.02 -7.03
C SER A 193 1.45 -3.14 -8.37
N PHE A 194 1.43 -4.33 -8.95
CA PHE A 194 0.68 -4.63 -10.18
C PHE A 194 -0.77 -4.99 -9.83
N ARG A 195 -1.66 -3.99 -9.93
CA ARG A 195 -3.08 -4.09 -9.58
C ARG A 195 -3.94 -3.22 -10.48
N CYS A 196 -5.20 -3.61 -10.66
CA CYS A 196 -6.22 -2.86 -11.38
C CYS A 196 -7.22 -2.25 -10.38
N MET A 197 -7.55 -0.99 -10.55
CA MET A 197 -8.48 -0.23 -9.70
C MET A 197 -9.55 0.43 -10.56
N SER A 198 -10.82 0.43 -10.11
CA SER A 198 -11.87 1.20 -10.76
C SER A 198 -11.65 2.71 -10.56
N SER A 199 -12.16 3.53 -11.46
CA SER A 199 -12.09 5.00 -11.33
C SER A 199 -12.75 5.51 -10.04
N LEU A 200 -13.70 4.77 -9.45
CA LEU A 200 -14.28 5.08 -8.15
C LEU A 200 -13.22 5.02 -7.05
N VAL A 201 -12.45 3.93 -7.00
CA VAL A 201 -11.37 3.75 -6.01
C VAL A 201 -10.29 4.79 -6.23
N VAL A 202 -9.87 5.00 -7.48
CA VAL A 202 -8.85 5.99 -7.83
C VAL A 202 -9.23 7.38 -7.34
N ARG A 203 -10.45 7.85 -7.63
CA ARG A 203 -10.95 9.15 -7.15
C ARG A 203 -10.99 9.25 -5.63
N SER A 204 -11.28 8.17 -4.93
CA SER A 204 -11.31 8.17 -3.47
C SER A 204 -9.91 8.19 -2.86
N VAL A 205 -9.01 7.37 -3.38
CA VAL A 205 -7.61 7.29 -2.93
C VAL A 205 -6.86 8.60 -3.19
N THR A 206 -7.09 9.25 -4.35
CA THR A 206 -6.42 10.49 -4.72
C THR A 206 -6.85 11.73 -3.92
N ARG A 207 -7.93 11.64 -3.13
CA ARG A 207 -8.31 12.67 -2.14
C ARG A 207 -7.36 12.75 -0.95
N TYR A 208 -6.55 11.71 -0.73
CA TYR A 208 -5.57 11.74 0.33
C TYR A 208 -4.46 12.73 0.02
N GLU A 209 -4.27 13.73 0.89
CA GLU A 209 -3.27 14.80 0.74
C GLU A 209 -2.10 14.68 1.71
N GLY A 210 -2.14 13.70 2.62
CA GLY A 210 -1.06 13.49 3.60
C GLY A 210 0.27 13.14 2.94
N PRO A 211 1.41 13.43 3.60
CA PRO A 211 2.75 13.39 3.00
C PRO A 211 3.29 11.97 2.71
N TYR A 212 2.67 10.96 3.27
CA TYR A 212 3.14 9.57 3.17
C TYR A 212 1.96 8.65 2.76
N PRO A 213 1.54 8.70 1.48
CA PRO A 213 0.49 7.81 1.00
C PRO A 213 0.99 6.36 1.04
N TYR A 214 0.16 5.48 1.56
CA TYR A 214 0.31 4.03 1.39
C TYR A 214 -0.93 3.54 0.66
N ILE A 215 -0.78 3.33 -0.63
CA ILE A 215 -1.91 3.14 -1.55
C ILE A 215 -2.76 1.94 -1.15
N ASP A 216 -2.13 0.82 -0.74
CA ASP A 216 -2.87 -0.37 -0.32
C ASP A 216 -3.73 -0.11 0.92
N GLY A 217 -3.19 0.62 1.90
CA GLY A 217 -3.95 1.02 3.08
C GLY A 217 -5.12 1.94 2.75
N LEU A 218 -4.94 2.86 1.80
CA LEU A 218 -6.02 3.73 1.33
C LEU A 218 -7.10 2.93 0.59
N ILE A 219 -6.72 1.95 -0.24
CA ILE A 219 -7.65 1.05 -0.93
C ILE A 219 -8.52 0.29 0.07
N MET A 220 -7.90 -0.30 1.11
CA MET A 220 -8.64 -1.07 2.13
C MET A 220 -9.67 -0.24 2.90
N GLN A 221 -9.45 1.08 3.02
CA GLN A 221 -10.42 2.01 3.62
C GLN A 221 -11.60 2.34 2.70
N VAL A 222 -11.43 2.15 1.38
CA VAL A 222 -12.43 2.57 0.38
C VAL A 222 -13.37 1.44 0.01
N THR A 223 -12.89 0.21 -0.15
CA THR A 223 -13.69 -0.90 -0.67
C THR A 223 -13.28 -2.24 -0.10
N GLN A 224 -14.26 -3.15 -0.03
CA GLN A 224 -14.06 -4.57 0.26
C GLN A 224 -14.28 -5.45 -0.99
N ARG A 225 -14.66 -4.86 -2.14
CA ARG A 225 -14.86 -5.58 -3.41
C ARG A 225 -13.52 -5.81 -4.10
N ILE A 226 -12.70 -6.64 -3.49
CA ILE A 226 -11.33 -6.93 -3.87
C ILE A 226 -11.23 -8.38 -4.34
N TYR A 227 -10.55 -8.59 -5.45
CA TYR A 227 -10.22 -9.92 -5.98
C TYR A 227 -8.71 -10.09 -6.08
N SER A 228 -8.24 -11.34 -6.16
CA SER A 228 -6.84 -11.67 -6.37
C SER A 228 -6.69 -12.65 -7.52
N MET A 229 -5.94 -12.25 -8.56
CA MET A 229 -5.69 -13.04 -9.76
C MET A 229 -4.24 -13.51 -9.81
N GLU A 230 -4.02 -14.76 -10.19
CA GLU A 230 -2.67 -15.30 -10.37
C GLU A 230 -2.11 -14.90 -11.73
N VAL A 231 -0.89 -14.36 -11.71
CA VAL A 231 -0.15 -13.96 -12.90
C VAL A 231 1.26 -14.53 -12.90
N PRO A 232 1.86 -14.80 -14.07
CA PRO A 232 3.26 -15.15 -14.16
C PRO A 232 4.13 -13.97 -13.71
N HIS A 233 5.28 -14.29 -13.12
CA HIS A 233 6.28 -13.31 -12.70
C HIS A 233 7.62 -13.65 -13.32
N LEU A 234 8.12 -12.75 -14.14
CA LEU A 234 9.38 -12.92 -14.82
C LEU A 234 10.57 -12.58 -13.90
N PRO A 235 11.74 -13.16 -14.11
CA PRO A 235 12.96 -12.72 -13.43
C PRO A 235 13.23 -11.25 -13.78
N ARG A 236 13.76 -10.49 -12.82
CA ARG A 236 14.17 -9.09 -13.03
C ARG A 236 15.23 -9.02 -14.12
N ALA A 237 15.07 -8.12 -15.08
CA ALA A 237 16.01 -7.95 -16.18
C ALA A 237 17.38 -7.43 -15.69
N GLU A 238 17.42 -6.54 -14.67
CA GLU A 238 18.62 -5.95 -14.07
C GLU A 238 18.39 -5.57 -12.59
N GLY A 239 19.47 -5.69 -11.75
CA GLY A 239 19.57 -5.11 -10.41
C GLY A 239 19.38 -6.08 -9.23
N ASP A 240 20.15 -5.82 -8.15
CA ASP A 240 20.09 -6.55 -6.89
C ASP A 240 19.02 -6.00 -5.94
N SER A 241 18.36 -6.88 -5.20
CA SER A 241 17.37 -6.52 -4.18
C SER A 241 18.07 -5.95 -2.94
N ASN A 242 18.03 -4.64 -2.75
CA ASN A 242 18.59 -3.91 -1.60
C ASN A 242 17.71 -3.96 -0.33
N TYR A 243 17.15 -5.13 0.04
CA TYR A 243 16.39 -5.26 1.29
C TYR A 243 17.32 -5.39 2.50
N ASN A 244 17.46 -4.28 3.26
CA ASN A 244 18.18 -4.27 4.54
C ASN A 244 17.16 -4.31 5.70
N LEU A 245 17.47 -5.05 6.78
CA LEU A 245 16.62 -5.21 7.97
C LEU A 245 16.17 -3.84 8.55
N ARG A 246 17.06 -2.85 8.58
CA ARG A 246 16.73 -1.47 9.03
C ARG A 246 15.64 -0.83 8.17
N ARG A 247 15.63 -1.09 6.86
CA ARG A 247 14.63 -0.58 5.92
C ARG A 247 13.28 -1.26 6.15
N LEU A 248 13.29 -2.56 6.43
CA LEU A 248 12.10 -3.34 6.75
C LEU A 248 11.45 -2.86 8.07
N VAL A 249 12.24 -2.68 9.13
CA VAL A 249 11.76 -2.16 10.43
C VAL A 249 11.18 -0.75 10.27
N ARG A 250 11.85 0.13 9.53
CA ARG A 250 11.35 1.49 9.25
C ARG A 250 10.03 1.47 8.48
N LEU A 251 9.93 0.62 7.46
CA LEU A 251 8.70 0.44 6.68
C LEU A 251 7.56 -0.04 7.60
N TRP A 252 7.84 -1.01 8.46
CA TRP A 252 6.87 -1.55 9.41
C TRP A 252 6.39 -0.50 10.42
N LEU A 253 7.31 0.27 11.01
CA LEU A 253 6.97 1.37 11.92
C LEU A 253 6.13 2.43 11.21
N ASN A 254 6.50 2.79 9.98
CA ASN A 254 5.73 3.72 9.18
C ASN A 254 4.31 3.21 8.91
N LEU A 255 4.16 1.93 8.57
CA LEU A 255 2.87 1.31 8.32
C LEU A 255 2.01 1.29 9.59
N ALA A 256 2.58 0.82 10.71
CA ALA A 256 1.90 0.71 11.99
C ALA A 256 1.39 2.07 12.51
N THR A 257 2.20 3.13 12.34
CA THR A 257 1.85 4.47 12.86
C THR A 257 1.01 5.29 11.87
N SER A 258 1.01 4.95 10.56
CA SER A 258 0.19 5.67 9.56
C SER A 258 -1.26 5.22 9.51
N PHE A 259 -1.51 3.92 9.74
CA PHE A 259 -2.83 3.31 9.51
C PHE A 259 -3.44 2.67 10.75
N SER A 260 -2.72 2.68 11.89
CA SER A 260 -3.22 2.06 13.11
C SER A 260 -2.94 2.90 14.34
N LEU A 261 -3.90 2.90 15.25
CA LEU A 261 -3.74 3.43 16.61
C LEU A 261 -3.21 2.35 17.58
N LEU A 262 -2.88 1.14 17.06
CA LEU A 262 -2.44 0.02 17.89
C LEU A 262 -1.20 0.35 18.74
N PRO A 263 -0.11 0.96 18.20
CA PRO A 263 1.05 1.33 19.01
C PRO A 263 0.69 2.27 20.16
N LEU A 264 -0.21 3.23 19.89
CA LEU A 264 -0.70 4.17 20.91
C LEU A 264 -1.54 3.46 21.98
N ARG A 265 -2.43 2.54 21.56
CA ARG A 265 -3.23 1.73 22.50
C ARG A 265 -2.35 0.85 23.39
N ILE A 266 -1.34 0.19 22.82
CA ILE A 266 -0.36 -0.61 23.56
C ILE A 266 0.36 0.27 24.60
N ALA A 267 0.80 1.47 24.20
CA ALA A 267 1.45 2.41 25.13
C ALA A 267 0.51 2.82 26.27
N VAL A 268 -0.78 3.09 25.98
CA VAL A 268 -1.79 3.41 27.01
C VAL A 268 -2.00 2.22 27.96
N PHE A 269 -2.19 1.00 27.43
CA PHE A 269 -2.36 -0.18 28.28
C PHE A 269 -1.13 -0.49 29.12
N ALA A 270 0.07 -0.33 28.58
CA ALA A 270 1.32 -0.46 29.34
C ALA A 270 1.39 0.58 30.47
N GLY A 271 1.01 1.83 30.20
CA GLY A 271 0.93 2.88 31.21
C GLY A 271 -0.07 2.58 32.33
N VAL A 272 -1.27 2.10 31.98
CA VAL A 272 -2.29 1.69 32.94
C VAL A 272 -1.82 0.51 33.79
N ALA A 273 -1.20 -0.50 33.20
CA ALA A 273 -0.66 -1.65 33.90
C ALA A 273 0.45 -1.23 34.89
N MET A 274 1.35 -0.35 34.44
CA MET A 274 2.42 0.18 35.34
C MET A 274 1.86 1.04 36.47
N ALA A 275 0.83 1.86 36.22
CA ALA A 275 0.17 2.65 37.25
C ALA A 275 -0.50 1.74 38.33
N ALA A 276 -1.16 0.65 37.86
CA ALA A 276 -1.76 -0.33 38.78
C ALA A 276 -0.70 -1.05 39.62
N LEU A 277 0.42 -1.49 39.02
CA LEU A 277 1.55 -2.09 39.75
C LEU A 277 2.17 -1.11 40.73
N GLY A 278 2.33 0.14 40.34
CA GLY A 278 2.80 1.21 41.26
C GLY A 278 1.87 1.47 42.44
N ALA A 279 0.55 1.48 42.18
CA ALA A 279 -0.45 1.64 43.25
C ALA A 279 -0.45 0.45 44.22
N ILE A 280 -0.32 -0.78 43.73
CA ILE A 280 -0.16 -1.98 44.58
C ILE A 280 1.12 -1.89 45.40
N GLY A 281 2.26 -1.56 44.80
CA GLY A 281 3.53 -1.38 45.49
C GLY A 281 3.45 -0.30 46.59
N ALA A 282 2.83 0.84 46.27
CA ALA A 282 2.62 1.91 47.26
C ALA A 282 1.74 1.44 48.44
N ALA A 283 0.64 0.72 48.15
CA ALA A 283 -0.22 0.16 49.20
C ALA A 283 0.53 -0.84 50.11
N MET A 284 1.34 -1.72 49.51
CA MET A 284 2.18 -2.66 50.25
C MET A 284 3.18 -1.93 51.17
N THR A 285 3.87 -0.91 50.68
CA THR A 285 4.83 -0.11 51.43
C THR A 285 4.14 0.62 52.60
N ILE A 286 2.92 1.16 52.40
CA ILE A 286 2.13 1.80 53.46
C ILE A 286 1.75 0.79 54.54
N VAL A 287 1.28 -0.40 54.18
CA VAL A 287 0.94 -1.48 55.12
C VAL A 287 2.18 -1.90 55.94
N GLU A 288 3.31 -2.10 55.26
CA GLU A 288 4.57 -2.47 55.87
C GLU A 288 5.05 -1.40 56.91
N ALA A 289 4.98 -0.13 56.53
CA ALA A 289 5.34 0.99 57.39
C ALA A 289 4.42 1.12 58.64
N LEU A 290 3.12 0.80 58.50
CA LEU A 290 2.15 0.92 59.58
C LEU A 290 2.19 -0.25 60.57
N PHE A 291 2.50 -1.47 60.08
CA PHE A 291 2.33 -2.69 60.91
C PHE A 291 3.66 -3.36 61.28
N LEU A 292 4.74 -3.21 60.52
CA LEU A 292 5.99 -3.94 60.73
C LEU A 292 7.13 -3.13 61.35
N HIS A 293 7.02 -1.80 61.42
CA HIS A 293 7.97 -0.87 62.03
C HIS A 293 9.44 -1.01 61.61
N ASP A 294 9.75 -1.87 60.64
CA ASP A 294 11.06 -1.98 60.03
C ASP A 294 11.07 -1.08 58.77
N THR A 295 11.83 -0.01 58.83
CA THR A 295 12.09 0.78 57.61
C THR A 295 13.18 0.09 56.81
N PRO A 296 12.86 -0.61 55.73
CA PRO A 296 13.88 -1.22 54.88
C PRO A 296 14.78 -0.12 54.35
N SER A 297 16.05 -0.42 54.19
CA SER A 297 17.01 0.43 53.48
C SER A 297 16.63 0.51 51.98
N GLY A 298 15.54 1.22 51.68
CA GLY A 298 14.79 1.17 50.41
C GLY A 298 15.37 2.00 49.29
N TRP A 299 16.61 2.53 49.38
CA TRP A 299 17.17 3.39 48.36
C TRP A 299 17.28 2.67 47.00
N ALA A 300 17.80 1.45 46.99
CA ALA A 300 17.99 0.68 45.75
C ALA A 300 16.66 0.29 45.08
N SER A 301 15.65 -0.12 45.90
CA SER A 301 14.32 -0.44 45.39
C SER A 301 13.58 0.78 44.83
N THR A 302 13.67 1.92 45.54
CA THR A 302 13.07 3.18 45.09
C THR A 302 13.68 3.65 43.76
N MET A 303 15.03 3.61 43.64
CA MET A 303 15.71 3.94 42.38
C MET A 303 15.32 3.01 41.22
N THR A 304 15.21 1.72 41.49
CA THR A 304 14.78 0.74 40.46
C THR A 304 13.37 1.05 39.97
N VAL A 305 12.44 1.33 40.88
CA VAL A 305 11.06 1.69 40.50
C VAL A 305 11.01 2.99 39.69
N ILE A 306 11.73 4.03 40.15
CA ILE A 306 11.78 5.32 39.46
C ILE A 306 12.35 5.15 38.04
N LEU A 307 13.45 4.43 37.85
CA LEU A 307 14.06 4.19 36.57
C LEU A 307 13.12 3.39 35.62
N LEU A 308 12.45 2.37 36.16
CA LEU A 308 11.51 1.56 35.41
C LEU A 308 10.32 2.40 34.93
N VAL A 309 9.69 3.15 35.82
CA VAL A 309 8.54 4.03 35.50
C VAL A 309 8.95 5.11 34.52
N SER A 310 10.11 5.74 34.74
CA SER A 310 10.63 6.77 33.80
C SER A 310 10.94 6.21 32.43
N GLY A 311 11.46 4.98 32.36
CA GLY A 311 11.69 4.29 31.08
C GLY A 311 10.41 4.05 30.30
N VAL A 312 9.37 3.51 30.95
CA VAL A 312 8.04 3.30 30.34
C VAL A 312 7.42 4.63 29.93
N GLN A 313 7.49 5.66 30.77
CA GLN A 313 6.97 6.99 30.48
C GLN A 313 7.67 7.61 29.26
N SER A 314 9.00 7.49 29.16
CA SER A 314 9.76 7.95 28.01
C SER A 314 9.37 7.23 26.72
N MET A 315 9.10 5.92 26.79
CA MET A 315 8.61 5.14 25.63
C MET A 315 7.22 5.62 25.17
N ILE A 316 6.29 5.87 26.09
CA ILE A 316 4.96 6.40 25.80
C ILE A 316 5.06 7.78 25.14
N LEU A 317 5.90 8.67 25.68
CA LEU A 317 6.14 10.00 25.10
C LEU A 317 6.76 9.90 23.68
N GLY A 318 7.65 8.93 23.45
CA GLY A 318 8.23 8.67 22.15
C GLY A 318 7.17 8.26 21.12
N VAL A 319 6.24 7.37 21.49
CA VAL A 319 5.12 6.98 20.62
C VAL A 319 4.21 8.18 20.33
N LEU A 320 3.84 8.96 21.36
CA LEU A 320 3.05 10.18 21.18
C LEU A 320 3.75 11.17 20.25
N GLY A 321 5.06 11.38 20.44
CA GLY A 321 5.87 12.24 19.59
C GLY A 321 5.83 11.85 18.10
N GLU A 322 5.84 10.55 17.81
CA GLU A 322 5.71 10.06 16.42
C GLU A 322 4.37 10.43 15.80
N TYR A 323 3.25 10.29 16.52
CA TYR A 323 1.92 10.68 16.03
C TYR A 323 1.79 12.20 15.89
N VAL A 324 2.27 12.97 16.87
CA VAL A 324 2.28 14.44 16.79
C VAL A 324 3.13 14.91 15.62
N GLY A 325 4.31 14.31 15.41
CA GLY A 325 5.17 14.60 14.27
C GLY A 325 4.48 14.38 12.91
N ARG A 326 3.68 13.32 12.78
CA ARG A 326 2.88 13.05 11.57
C ARG A 326 1.77 14.06 11.36
N ILE A 327 1.04 14.41 12.42
CA ILE A 327 0.02 15.47 12.39
C ILE A 327 0.66 16.80 11.96
N PHE A 328 1.80 17.14 12.52
CA PHE A 328 2.55 18.34 12.17
C PHE A 328 2.96 18.38 10.70
N LEU A 329 3.50 17.27 10.16
CA LEU A 329 3.88 17.18 8.73
C LEU A 329 2.65 17.27 7.80
N SER A 330 1.51 16.72 8.22
CA SER A 330 0.26 16.83 7.48
C SER A 330 -0.29 18.25 7.53
N ALA A 331 -0.28 18.88 8.71
CA ALA A 331 -0.76 20.25 8.91
C ALA A 331 0.09 21.29 8.16
N ASN A 332 1.39 21.05 8.05
CA ASN A 332 2.31 21.92 7.30
C ASN A 332 2.24 21.72 5.78
N GLY A 333 1.33 20.89 5.26
CA GLY A 333 1.14 20.73 3.83
C GLY A 333 2.38 20.22 3.09
N LYS A 334 3.20 19.33 3.72
CA LYS A 334 4.36 18.75 3.03
C LYS A 334 3.90 18.10 1.72
N PRO A 335 4.37 18.53 0.54
CA PRO A 335 3.89 18.05 -0.73
C PRO A 335 4.23 16.57 -0.94
N GLN A 336 3.29 15.82 -1.49
CA GLN A 336 3.50 14.42 -1.91
C GLN A 336 4.44 14.35 -3.12
N GLY A 337 4.31 15.29 -4.07
CA GLY A 337 5.15 15.43 -5.25
C GLY A 337 4.99 16.83 -5.82
N LEU A 338 6.09 17.47 -6.17
CA LEU A 338 6.08 18.70 -6.94
C LEU A 338 6.39 18.35 -8.39
N VAL A 339 5.42 18.58 -9.27
CA VAL A 339 5.60 18.40 -10.71
C VAL A 339 6.47 19.54 -11.22
N ARG A 340 7.60 19.20 -11.84
CA ARG A 340 8.52 20.14 -12.49
C ARG A 340 8.12 20.39 -13.93
N ASP A 341 7.73 19.32 -14.63
CA ASP A 341 7.43 19.35 -16.06
C ASP A 341 6.37 18.29 -16.38
N MET A 342 5.56 18.58 -17.40
CA MET A 342 4.57 17.64 -17.89
C MET A 342 4.44 17.79 -19.40
N ALA A 343 4.46 16.66 -20.10
CA ALA A 343 4.27 16.62 -21.54
C ALA A 343 3.19 15.59 -21.90
N ARG A 344 2.42 15.89 -22.95
CA ARG A 344 1.41 15.01 -23.53
C ARG A 344 1.63 14.90 -25.02
N ASN A 345 1.32 13.74 -25.60
CA ASN A 345 1.31 13.62 -27.06
C ASN A 345 -0.06 14.06 -27.61
N GLU A 346 -0.10 14.33 -28.95
CA GLU A 346 -1.35 14.74 -29.62
C GLU A 346 -2.52 13.77 -29.41
N ALA A 347 -2.25 12.46 -29.27
CA ALA A 347 -3.28 11.46 -29.01
C ALA A 347 -3.90 11.64 -27.61
N ALA A 348 -3.09 12.05 -26.61
CA ALA A 348 -3.57 12.36 -25.27
C ALA A 348 -4.33 13.69 -25.22
N GLU A 349 -3.89 14.70 -25.98
CA GLU A 349 -4.54 16.02 -26.07
C GLU A 349 -5.92 15.94 -26.73
N ARG A 350 -6.07 15.14 -27.77
CA ARG A 350 -7.38 14.90 -28.43
C ARG A 350 -8.42 14.24 -27.53
N GLY A 351 -8.00 13.60 -26.46
CA GLY A 351 -8.88 13.03 -25.45
C GLY A 351 -9.38 14.04 -24.43
N ASP A 352 -8.82 15.26 -24.38
CA ASP A 352 -9.25 16.36 -23.50
C ASP A 352 -10.26 17.33 -24.17
N ALA A 353 -10.47 17.24 -25.49
CA ALA A 353 -11.42 18.05 -26.28
C ALA A 353 -12.77 17.36 -26.42
#